data_3844ddea91f321d44034b454789d9ebc
#
_entry.id   3844ddea91f321d44034b454789d9ebc
#
_cell.length_a   1.000
_cell.length_b   1.000
_cell.length_c   1.000
_cell.angle_alpha   90.00
_cell.angle_beta   90.00
_cell.angle_gamma   90.00
#
_symmetry.space_group_name_H-M   'P 1'
#
loop_
_entity.id
_entity.type
_entity.pdbx_description
1 polymer ?
#
loop_
_entity_poly.entity_id
_entity_poly.type
_entity_poly.pdbx_seq_one_letter_code
_entity_poly.pdbx_strand_id
1 'polypeptide(L)'
;RSPDATRGHSARWQNVAATPELKALAESHQVDIAFVPENRRRADFSLLVMDMDSTLITIECIDEIADRIGVKPQVSAITEAAMRGELDFAGALRKRVALLEGLEESALQAVYEERLRLSQGAETLLQAARESGWKTLLVSGGFTFFTDRLQARLGLDHAVANTLEIQSGR
;
A
#
# COMPACT_ATOMS: atom_id res chain seq x y z
N ARG A 1 29.83 -15.44 8.70
CA ARG A 1 28.94 -16.34 9.46
C ARG A 1 27.79 -16.78 8.55
N SER A 2 27.48 -18.08 8.48
CA SER A 2 26.32 -18.56 7.73
C SER A 2 25.01 -18.17 8.43
N PRO A 3 23.90 -18.00 7.68
CA PRO A 3 22.60 -17.69 8.27
C PRO A 3 22.08 -18.87 9.09
N ASP A 4 21.34 -18.58 10.16
CA ASP A 4 20.70 -19.61 10.99
C ASP A 4 19.47 -20.22 10.30
N ALA A 5 18.83 -19.46 9.37
CA ALA A 5 17.76 -19.92 8.50
C ALA A 5 17.73 -19.15 7.18
N THR A 6 17.39 -19.85 6.11
CA THR A 6 17.16 -19.26 4.78
C THR A 6 15.78 -19.70 4.25
N ARG A 7 15.06 -18.79 3.60
CA ARG A 7 13.79 -19.11 2.92
C ARG A 7 13.64 -18.23 1.68
N GLY A 8 13.71 -18.85 0.49
CA GLY A 8 13.68 -18.11 -0.78
C GLY A 8 14.79 -17.07 -0.85
N HIS A 9 14.42 -15.80 -0.98
CA HIS A 9 15.35 -14.67 -1.05
C HIS A 9 15.63 -14.02 0.32
N SER A 10 15.27 -14.66 1.42
CA SER A 10 15.53 -14.14 2.77
C SER A 10 16.44 -15.05 3.58
N ALA A 11 17.24 -14.43 4.46
CA ALA A 11 18.10 -15.14 5.38
C ALA A 11 17.99 -14.51 6.78
N ARG A 12 18.09 -15.32 7.82
CA ARG A 12 17.99 -14.89 9.21
C ARG A 12 19.24 -15.27 9.98
N TRP A 13 19.71 -14.33 10.77
CA TRP A 13 20.81 -14.54 11.74
C TRP A 13 20.32 -14.17 13.13
N GLN A 14 20.71 -14.97 14.13
CA GLN A 14 20.46 -14.68 15.55
C GLN A 14 21.70 -14.04 16.19
N ASN A 15 21.49 -13.31 17.29
CA ASN A 15 22.56 -12.69 18.08
C ASN A 15 23.45 -11.75 17.26
N VAL A 16 22.83 -10.95 16.37
CA VAL A 16 23.49 -9.93 15.58
C VAL A 16 23.03 -8.56 16.07
N ALA A 17 23.98 -7.74 16.50
CA ALA A 17 23.68 -6.36 16.90
C ALA A 17 23.43 -5.49 15.67
N ALA A 18 22.49 -4.54 15.81
CA ALA A 18 22.27 -3.52 14.80
C ALA A 18 23.43 -2.52 14.83
N THR A 19 24.19 -2.42 13.74
CA THR A 19 25.28 -1.45 13.62
C THR A 19 25.12 -0.61 12.35
N PRO A 20 25.68 0.63 12.32
CA PRO A 20 25.66 1.46 11.11
C PRO A 20 26.33 0.77 9.92
N GLU A 21 27.38 0.00 10.15
CA GLU A 21 28.12 -0.70 9.11
C GLU A 21 27.28 -1.76 8.42
N LEU A 22 26.42 -2.49 9.18
CA LEU A 22 25.50 -3.47 8.60
C LEU A 22 24.43 -2.80 7.74
N LYS A 23 23.93 -1.62 8.14
CA LYS A 23 23.02 -0.85 7.31
C LYS A 23 23.67 -0.38 6.02
N ALA A 24 24.87 0.21 6.10
CA ALA A 24 25.62 0.64 4.93
C ALA A 24 25.93 -0.54 3.99
N LEU A 25 26.25 -1.70 4.54
CA LEU A 25 26.48 -2.92 3.76
C LEU A 25 25.21 -3.37 3.03
N ALA A 26 24.06 -3.37 3.71
CA ALA A 26 22.79 -3.70 3.09
C ALA A 26 22.44 -2.75 1.94
N GLU A 27 22.59 -1.44 2.15
CA GLU A 27 22.38 -0.41 1.13
C GLU A 27 23.30 -0.62 -0.09
N SER A 28 24.59 -0.90 0.14
CA SER A 28 25.57 -1.12 -0.94
C SER A 28 25.28 -2.36 -1.77
N HIS A 29 24.57 -3.35 -1.21
CA HIS A 29 24.19 -4.59 -1.88
C HIS A 29 22.71 -4.58 -2.32
N GLN A 30 21.99 -3.46 -2.15
CA GLN A 30 20.58 -3.31 -2.49
C GLN A 30 19.70 -4.41 -1.87
N VAL A 31 19.94 -4.72 -0.59
CA VAL A 31 19.14 -5.67 0.19
C VAL A 31 18.52 -4.99 1.39
N ASP A 32 17.29 -5.37 1.71
CA ASP A 32 16.61 -4.91 2.91
C ASP A 32 17.14 -5.64 4.14
N ILE A 33 17.29 -4.92 5.25
CA ILE A 33 17.68 -5.48 6.54
C ILE A 33 16.71 -5.02 7.64
N ALA A 34 16.26 -5.95 8.46
CA ALA A 34 15.43 -5.66 9.62
C ALA A 34 15.98 -6.34 10.87
N PHE A 35 16.03 -5.58 11.98
CA PHE A 35 16.41 -6.09 13.29
C PHE A 35 15.16 -6.33 14.13
N VAL A 36 14.85 -7.59 14.41
CA VAL A 36 13.68 -7.99 15.17
C VAL A 36 14.10 -8.40 16.57
N PRO A 37 13.54 -7.80 17.64
CA PRO A 37 13.81 -8.20 19.01
C PRO A 37 13.51 -9.69 19.21
N GLU A 38 14.35 -10.38 19.95
CA GLU A 38 14.31 -11.82 20.14
C GLU A 38 13.04 -12.30 20.86
N ASN A 39 12.50 -11.46 21.73
CA ASN A 39 11.27 -11.73 22.50
C ASN A 39 9.97 -11.46 21.71
N ARG A 40 10.04 -10.94 20.48
CA ARG A 40 8.85 -10.70 19.64
C ARG A 40 8.48 -11.95 18.86
N ARG A 41 7.28 -12.46 19.12
CA ARG A 41 6.69 -13.64 18.47
C ARG A 41 5.42 -13.23 17.71
N ARG A 42 5.03 -14.00 16.71
CA ARG A 42 3.78 -13.78 15.96
C ARG A 42 2.55 -13.76 16.86
N ALA A 43 2.56 -14.59 17.93
CA ALA A 43 1.49 -14.64 18.92
C ALA A 43 1.32 -13.36 19.76
N ASP A 44 2.31 -12.47 19.73
CA ASP A 44 2.26 -11.21 20.48
C ASP A 44 1.48 -10.12 19.72
N PHE A 45 1.04 -10.40 18.47
CA PHE A 45 0.29 -9.47 17.64
C PHE A 45 -1.11 -9.99 17.38
N SER A 46 -2.06 -9.06 17.24
CA SER A 46 -3.48 -9.36 16.98
C SER A 46 -4.06 -8.60 15.79
N LEU A 47 -3.31 -7.66 15.23
CA LEU A 47 -3.77 -6.79 14.15
C LEU A 47 -2.66 -6.57 13.13
N LEU A 48 -3.01 -6.69 11.84
CA LEU A 48 -2.21 -6.25 10.70
C LEU A 48 -2.91 -5.02 10.07
N VAL A 49 -2.24 -3.89 10.12
CA VAL A 49 -2.68 -2.66 9.43
C VAL A 49 -1.85 -2.45 8.19
N MET A 50 -2.49 -2.18 7.07
CA MET A 50 -1.84 -2.00 5.77
C MET A 50 -2.36 -0.74 5.09
N ASP A 51 -1.48 -0.06 4.37
CA ASP A 51 -1.86 0.90 3.35
C ASP A 51 -2.20 0.17 2.04
N MET A 52 -2.91 0.85 1.12
CA MET A 52 -3.34 0.30 -0.16
C MET A 52 -2.34 0.59 -1.27
N ASP A 53 -2.26 1.87 -1.68
CA ASP A 53 -1.53 2.30 -2.86
C ASP A 53 -0.02 2.09 -2.66
N SER A 54 0.67 1.58 -3.69
CA SER A 54 2.10 1.24 -3.64
C SER A 54 2.53 0.36 -2.45
N THR A 55 1.58 -0.24 -1.72
CA THR A 55 1.81 -1.10 -0.55
C THR A 55 1.14 -2.46 -0.71
N LEU A 56 -0.20 -2.56 -0.53
CA LEU A 56 -0.95 -3.79 -0.79
C LEU A 56 -1.07 -4.07 -2.29
N ILE A 57 -1.14 -3.00 -3.08
CA ILE A 57 -1.18 -3.02 -4.54
C ILE A 57 0.03 -2.26 -5.12
N THR A 58 0.35 -2.51 -6.40
CA THR A 58 1.55 -1.98 -7.05
C THR A 58 1.37 -0.63 -7.71
N ILE A 59 0.17 -0.02 -7.64
CA ILE A 59 -0.18 1.23 -8.33
C ILE A 59 -0.64 2.30 -7.34
N GLU A 60 -0.64 3.56 -7.81
CA GLU A 60 -1.35 4.70 -7.23
C GLU A 60 -2.68 4.87 -7.96
N CYS A 61 -3.79 4.52 -7.33
CA CYS A 61 -5.10 4.48 -8.00
C CYS A 61 -5.49 5.81 -8.62
N ILE A 62 -5.28 6.94 -7.93
CA ILE A 62 -5.63 8.26 -8.45
C ILE A 62 -4.81 8.65 -9.68
N ASP A 63 -3.54 8.24 -9.74
CA ASP A 63 -2.65 8.50 -10.87
C ASP A 63 -3.06 7.68 -12.10
N GLU A 64 -3.47 6.43 -11.89
CA GLU A 64 -3.94 5.56 -12.97
C GLU A 64 -5.29 6.00 -13.53
N ILE A 65 -6.18 6.53 -12.67
CA ILE A 65 -7.43 7.16 -13.10
C ILE A 65 -7.12 8.42 -13.93
N ALA A 66 -6.24 9.27 -13.43
CA ALA A 66 -5.84 10.51 -14.11
C ALA A 66 -5.16 10.25 -15.46
N ASP A 67 -4.37 9.19 -15.56
CA ASP A 67 -3.73 8.76 -16.79
C ASP A 67 -4.76 8.40 -17.88
N ARG A 68 -5.85 7.73 -17.51
CA ARG A 68 -6.91 7.36 -18.46
C ARG A 68 -7.61 8.54 -19.12
N ILE A 69 -7.67 9.69 -18.43
CA ILE A 69 -8.30 10.90 -18.95
C ILE A 69 -7.28 12.00 -19.33
N GLY A 70 -6.00 11.67 -19.31
CA GLY A 70 -4.93 12.58 -19.76
C GLY A 70 -4.62 13.74 -18.81
N VAL A 71 -5.03 13.66 -17.52
CA VAL A 71 -4.76 14.71 -16.51
C VAL A 71 -3.67 14.31 -15.50
N LYS A 72 -2.96 13.21 -15.74
CA LYS A 72 -1.89 12.73 -14.84
C LYS A 72 -0.82 13.79 -14.55
N PRO A 73 -0.34 14.62 -15.52
CA PRO A 73 0.63 15.67 -15.23
C PRO A 73 0.12 16.68 -14.21
N GLN A 74 -1.16 17.04 -14.27
CA GLN A 74 -1.78 17.98 -13.32
C GLN A 74 -1.90 17.36 -11.92
N VAL A 75 -2.29 16.09 -11.83
CA VAL A 75 -2.37 15.34 -10.57
C VAL A 75 -0.98 15.22 -9.94
N SER A 76 0.04 14.89 -10.71
CA SER A 76 1.43 14.81 -10.24
C SER A 76 1.94 16.13 -9.69
N ALA A 77 1.66 17.25 -10.38
CA ALA A 77 2.05 18.58 -9.91
C ALA A 77 1.43 18.93 -8.54
N ILE A 78 0.16 18.56 -8.30
CA ILE A 78 -0.51 18.75 -7.02
C ILE A 78 0.14 17.88 -5.93
N THR A 79 0.46 16.63 -6.26
CA THR A 79 1.14 15.70 -5.34
C THR A 79 2.52 16.24 -4.94
N GLU A 80 3.31 16.71 -5.90
CA GLU A 80 4.61 17.33 -5.63
C GLU A 80 4.50 18.59 -4.75
N ALA A 81 3.51 19.46 -4.99
CA ALA A 81 3.26 20.62 -4.14
C ALA A 81 2.92 20.22 -2.68
N ALA A 82 2.12 19.16 -2.52
CA ALA A 82 1.83 18.61 -1.18
C ALA A 82 3.08 18.04 -0.51
N MET A 83 3.93 17.33 -1.24
CA MET A 83 5.20 16.79 -0.71
C MET A 83 6.17 17.89 -0.29
N ARG A 84 6.13 19.06 -0.94
CA ARG A 84 6.89 20.24 -0.51
C ARG A 84 6.26 21.01 0.66
N GLY A 85 5.10 20.55 1.17
CA GLY A 85 4.38 21.20 2.27
C GLY A 85 3.60 22.46 1.87
N GLU A 86 3.40 22.72 0.58
CA GLU A 86 2.64 23.86 0.06
C GLU A 86 1.12 23.62 0.18
N LEU A 87 0.70 22.39 0.30
CA LEU A 87 -0.68 21.97 0.48
C LEU A 87 -0.77 20.94 1.61
N ASP A 88 -1.83 21.01 2.39
CA ASP A 88 -2.19 19.93 3.32
C ASP A 88 -2.80 18.74 2.54
N PHE A 89 -2.90 17.60 3.22
CA PHE A 89 -3.44 16.37 2.62
C PHE A 89 -4.86 16.57 2.05
N ALA A 90 -5.75 17.20 2.83
CA ALA A 90 -7.15 17.38 2.43
C ALA A 90 -7.28 18.34 1.24
N GLY A 91 -6.51 19.41 1.22
CA GLY A 91 -6.47 20.36 0.11
C GLY A 91 -5.92 19.74 -1.18
N ALA A 92 -4.85 18.96 -1.07
CA ALA A 92 -4.27 18.24 -2.20
C ALA A 92 -5.25 17.18 -2.75
N LEU A 93 -5.91 16.41 -1.86
CA LEU A 93 -6.90 15.41 -2.28
C LEU A 93 -8.06 16.07 -3.02
N ARG A 94 -8.66 17.12 -2.45
CA ARG A 94 -9.78 17.84 -3.10
C ARG A 94 -9.40 18.38 -4.49
N LYS A 95 -8.21 18.96 -4.63
CA LYS A 95 -7.72 19.48 -5.92
C LYS A 95 -7.53 18.36 -6.94
N ARG A 96 -6.98 17.20 -6.53
CA ARG A 96 -6.80 16.05 -7.42
C ARG A 96 -8.15 15.45 -7.84
N VAL A 97 -9.10 15.30 -6.90
CA VAL A 97 -10.45 14.79 -7.20
C VAL A 97 -11.23 15.74 -8.11
N ALA A 98 -11.09 17.06 -7.94
CA ALA A 98 -11.74 18.02 -8.82
C ALA A 98 -11.31 17.89 -10.30
N LEU A 99 -10.11 17.39 -10.57
CA LEU A 99 -9.67 17.08 -11.94
C LEU A 99 -10.36 15.86 -12.54
N LEU A 100 -11.02 15.06 -11.73
CA LEU A 100 -11.76 13.85 -12.14
C LEU A 100 -13.26 14.10 -12.29
N GLU A 101 -13.73 15.35 -12.10
CA GLU A 101 -15.15 15.70 -12.19
C GLU A 101 -15.73 15.31 -13.56
N GLY A 102 -16.89 14.64 -13.53
CA GLY A 102 -17.58 14.16 -14.73
C GLY A 102 -17.03 12.84 -15.31
N LEU A 103 -16.04 12.22 -14.64
CA LEU A 103 -15.52 10.93 -15.05
C LEU A 103 -16.59 9.83 -14.88
N GLU A 104 -16.74 9.00 -15.90
CA GLU A 104 -17.61 7.82 -15.83
C GLU A 104 -17.08 6.82 -14.79
N GLU A 105 -17.95 6.27 -13.94
CA GLU A 105 -17.60 5.23 -12.96
C GLU A 105 -16.92 4.01 -13.61
N SER A 106 -17.24 3.73 -14.87
CA SER A 106 -16.60 2.68 -15.65
C SER A 106 -15.09 2.84 -15.78
N ALA A 107 -14.55 4.05 -15.69
CA ALA A 107 -13.11 4.29 -15.70
C ALA A 107 -12.44 3.78 -14.42
N LEU A 108 -13.10 3.90 -13.26
CA LEU A 108 -12.62 3.33 -11.99
C LEU A 108 -12.60 1.79 -12.09
N GLN A 109 -13.66 1.21 -12.63
CA GLN A 109 -13.77 -0.24 -12.84
C GLN A 109 -12.66 -0.74 -13.76
N ALA A 110 -12.38 -0.04 -14.85
CA ALA A 110 -11.33 -0.41 -15.77
C ALA A 110 -9.91 -0.31 -15.14
N VAL A 111 -9.65 0.66 -14.27
CA VAL A 111 -8.38 0.71 -13.51
C VAL A 111 -8.27 -0.51 -12.59
N TYR A 112 -9.36 -0.85 -11.88
CA TYR A 112 -9.38 -2.01 -10.99
C TYR A 112 -9.09 -3.32 -11.73
N GLU A 113 -9.72 -3.54 -12.87
CA GLU A 113 -9.61 -4.80 -13.63
C GLU A 113 -8.29 -4.91 -14.41
N GLU A 114 -7.90 -3.84 -15.09
CA GLU A 114 -6.80 -3.87 -16.06
C GLU A 114 -5.43 -3.57 -15.43
N ARG A 115 -5.37 -2.68 -14.44
CA ARG A 115 -4.11 -2.13 -13.92
C ARG A 115 -3.76 -2.59 -12.50
N LEU A 116 -4.78 -2.79 -11.64
CA LEU A 116 -4.52 -3.16 -10.26
C LEU A 116 -3.91 -4.56 -10.14
N ARG A 117 -2.75 -4.64 -9.52
CA ARG A 117 -2.08 -5.90 -9.19
C ARG A 117 -1.67 -5.87 -7.73
N LEU A 118 -1.77 -7.02 -7.07
CA LEU A 118 -1.27 -7.16 -5.69
C LEU A 118 0.25 -7.12 -5.67
N SER A 119 0.79 -6.51 -4.63
CA SER A 119 2.23 -6.55 -4.36
C SER A 119 2.70 -7.98 -4.12
N GLN A 120 3.94 -8.26 -4.51
CA GLN A 120 4.52 -9.58 -4.33
C GLN A 120 4.50 -10.00 -2.85
N GLY A 121 3.94 -11.16 -2.56
CA GLY A 121 3.84 -11.69 -1.20
C GLY A 121 2.63 -11.20 -0.40
N ALA A 122 1.79 -10.30 -0.92
CA ALA A 122 0.60 -9.80 -0.22
C ALA A 122 -0.34 -10.93 0.22
N GLU A 123 -0.69 -11.86 -0.68
CA GLU A 123 -1.56 -12.99 -0.34
C GLU A 123 -0.92 -13.92 0.70
N THR A 124 0.39 -14.15 0.61
CA THR A 124 1.14 -14.94 1.59
C THR A 124 1.12 -14.29 2.97
N LEU A 125 1.30 -12.97 3.05
CA LEU A 125 1.23 -12.20 4.30
C LEU A 125 -0.18 -12.29 4.91
N LEU A 126 -1.21 -12.08 4.11
CA LEU A 126 -2.61 -12.15 4.55
C LEU A 126 -3.00 -13.56 5.02
N GLN A 127 -2.54 -14.59 4.33
CA GLN A 127 -2.72 -15.98 4.78
C GLN A 127 -2.04 -16.19 6.13
N ALA A 128 -0.80 -15.75 6.29
CA ALA A 128 -0.07 -15.87 7.55
C ALA A 128 -0.73 -15.09 8.70
N ALA A 129 -1.35 -13.95 8.43
CA ALA A 129 -2.12 -13.18 9.41
C ALA A 129 -3.36 -13.98 9.86
N ARG A 130 -4.15 -14.52 8.91
CA ARG A 130 -5.32 -15.35 9.21
C ARG A 130 -4.96 -16.59 10.04
N GLU A 131 -3.91 -17.32 9.65
CA GLU A 131 -3.41 -18.50 10.37
C GLU A 131 -2.95 -18.16 11.79
N SER A 132 -2.51 -16.92 12.01
CA SER A 132 -2.11 -16.41 13.33
C SER A 132 -3.28 -15.84 14.14
N GLY A 133 -4.50 -15.83 13.60
CA GLY A 133 -5.69 -15.26 14.23
C GLY A 133 -5.69 -13.73 14.29
N TRP A 134 -4.87 -13.06 13.47
CA TRP A 134 -4.82 -11.59 13.44
C TRP A 134 -6.01 -11.04 12.68
N LYS A 135 -6.51 -9.91 13.16
CA LYS A 135 -7.41 -9.05 12.39
C LYS A 135 -6.63 -8.27 11.33
N THR A 136 -7.30 -7.98 10.23
CA THR A 136 -6.71 -7.24 9.10
C THR A 136 -7.46 -5.94 8.87
N LEU A 137 -6.73 -4.83 8.75
CA LEU A 137 -7.27 -3.49 8.50
C LEU A 137 -6.51 -2.85 7.33
N LEU A 138 -7.25 -2.52 6.27
CA LEU A 138 -6.77 -1.72 5.16
C LEU A 138 -7.14 -0.25 5.41
N VAL A 139 -6.15 0.63 5.45
CA VAL A 139 -6.34 2.08 5.60
C VAL A 139 -5.72 2.78 4.41
N SER A 140 -6.49 3.58 3.69
CA SER A 140 -5.99 4.25 2.48
C SER A 140 -6.40 5.71 2.42
N GLY A 141 -5.49 6.53 1.92
CA GLY A 141 -5.79 7.89 1.45
C GLY A 141 -6.54 7.92 0.11
N GLY A 142 -6.70 6.77 -0.56
CA GLY A 142 -7.45 6.59 -1.79
C GLY A 142 -8.97 6.47 -1.55
N PHE A 143 -9.65 5.61 -2.32
CA PHE A 143 -11.11 5.61 -2.41
C PHE A 143 -11.74 4.26 -2.04
N THR A 144 -12.91 4.33 -1.39
CA THR A 144 -13.73 3.17 -1.00
C THR A 144 -14.07 2.28 -2.20
N PHE A 145 -14.19 2.84 -3.40
CA PHE A 145 -14.39 2.07 -4.63
C PHE A 145 -13.37 0.92 -4.77
N PHE A 146 -12.10 1.14 -4.44
CA PHE A 146 -11.03 0.13 -4.51
C PHE A 146 -10.92 -0.68 -3.23
N THR A 147 -10.95 -0.03 -2.06
CA THR A 147 -10.76 -0.72 -0.78
C THR A 147 -11.87 -1.71 -0.48
N ASP A 148 -13.14 -1.41 -0.81
CA ASP A 148 -14.27 -2.33 -0.59
C ASP A 148 -14.16 -3.58 -1.48
N ARG A 149 -13.74 -3.40 -2.73
CA ARG A 149 -13.50 -4.51 -3.67
C ARG A 149 -12.32 -5.37 -3.23
N LEU A 150 -11.24 -4.75 -2.75
CA LEU A 150 -10.08 -5.48 -2.20
C LEU A 150 -10.45 -6.18 -0.90
N GLN A 151 -11.22 -5.55 -0.03
CA GLN A 151 -11.72 -6.18 1.20
C GLN A 151 -12.51 -7.46 0.89
N ALA A 152 -13.46 -7.36 -0.03
CA ALA A 152 -14.26 -8.52 -0.45
C ALA A 152 -13.40 -9.62 -1.11
N ARG A 153 -12.51 -9.23 -2.04
CA ARG A 153 -11.64 -10.16 -2.77
C ARG A 153 -10.66 -10.89 -1.88
N LEU A 154 -10.07 -10.19 -0.91
CA LEU A 154 -8.99 -10.71 -0.06
C LEU A 154 -9.48 -11.19 1.30
N GLY A 155 -10.78 -11.04 1.62
CA GLY A 155 -11.35 -11.42 2.89
C GLY A 155 -10.75 -10.65 4.08
N LEU A 156 -10.58 -9.32 3.92
CA LEU A 156 -10.09 -8.46 5.00
C LEU A 156 -11.21 -8.19 6.02
N ASP A 157 -10.85 -8.07 7.30
CA ASP A 157 -11.84 -7.79 8.35
C ASP A 157 -12.40 -6.36 8.21
N HIS A 158 -11.54 -5.38 7.93
CA HIS A 158 -11.92 -3.97 7.84
C HIS A 158 -11.18 -3.25 6.71
N ALA A 159 -11.84 -2.25 6.13
CA ALA A 159 -11.25 -1.30 5.20
C ALA A 159 -11.77 0.12 5.47
N VAL A 160 -10.90 1.12 5.35
CA VAL A 160 -11.24 2.54 5.55
C VAL A 160 -10.53 3.36 4.48
N ALA A 161 -11.29 4.21 3.77
CA ALA A 161 -10.78 5.14 2.76
C ALA A 161 -11.71 6.35 2.60
N ASN A 162 -11.36 7.28 1.72
CA ASN A 162 -12.24 8.37 1.32
C ASN A 162 -13.33 7.87 0.36
N THR A 163 -14.48 8.48 0.40
CA THR A 163 -15.59 8.16 -0.51
C THR A 163 -15.65 9.19 -1.63
N LEU A 164 -15.70 8.70 -2.88
CA LEU A 164 -16.05 9.53 -4.02
C LEU A 164 -17.56 9.69 -4.08
N GLU A 165 -18.03 10.91 -4.29
CA GLU A 165 -19.42 11.15 -4.61
C GLU A 165 -19.67 10.81 -6.09
N ILE A 166 -20.49 9.82 -6.34
CA ILE A 166 -20.84 9.38 -7.69
C ILE A 166 -22.34 9.66 -7.91
N GLN A 167 -22.66 10.53 -8.87
CA GLN A 167 -24.02 10.90 -9.21
C GLN A 167 -24.32 10.44 -10.64
N SER A 168 -25.38 9.63 -10.83
CA SER A 168 -25.79 9.14 -12.15
C SER A 168 -24.68 8.42 -12.92
N GLY A 169 -23.79 7.71 -12.24
CA GLY A 169 -22.69 6.96 -12.83
C GLY A 169 -21.45 7.81 -13.17
N ARG A 170 -21.36 8.99 -12.64
CA ARG A 170 -20.22 9.92 -12.82
C ARG A 170 -19.78 10.53 -11.51
#